data_9d655e73f7a24a6fc8dd65e808c9686e
#
_entry.id   9d655e73f7a24a6fc8dd65e808c9686e
#
_cell.length_a   1.000
_cell.length_b   1.000
_cell.length_c   1.000
_cell.angle_alpha   90.00
_cell.angle_beta   90.00
_cell.angle_gamma   90.00
#
_symmetry.space_group_name_H-M   'P 1'
#
loop_
_entity.id
_entity.type
_entity.pdbx_description
1 polymer ?
#
loop_
_entity_poly.entity_id
_entity_poly.type
_entity_poly.pdbx_seq_one_letter_code
_entity_poly.pdbx_strand_id
1 'polypeptide(L)'
;METAATTPDAATAIEARGLTKSYGKPAVRVLDGIDLRVERGTVFSLLGPNGAGKTTTVRILATLTDADSGTARVAGHDVAAERSAVRRSISLTGQFAAVDEALTGEENLRMAARLTGRSGPAARRRAAELLERFDLTAAGRRLVRTYSGGMRRRLDLAAGLVGSPQPEVFFLDEPTTGLDPRSRQELWEVVRELAARGATVLLTTQYLEEADRLADRIALLDRGRIAAEGTAAGLKARIGGHRLDLVLTSREDYLRLAGRAVHHCPEALTLGLPTDGSAARVRALLDDIDPDRQAVERFSLHTTTLDDVFLNLTSPAPAGPPAVSAPAGPAAGNPPTAPEASAHV
;
A
#
# COMPACT_ATOMS: atom_id res chain seq x y z
N MET A 1 -27.78 4.63 -26.52
CA MET A 1 -26.49 3.91 -26.38
C MET A 1 -26.62 3.00 -25.19
N GLU A 2 -26.84 1.74 -25.49
CA GLU A 2 -27.11 0.68 -24.50
C GLU A 2 -25.79 0.33 -23.82
N THR A 3 -25.69 0.61 -22.53
CA THR A 3 -24.55 0.20 -21.69
C THR A 3 -24.61 -1.31 -21.55
N ALA A 4 -23.72 -2.01 -22.25
CA ALA A 4 -23.55 -3.45 -22.14
C ALA A 4 -23.29 -3.79 -20.64
N ALA A 5 -24.25 -4.42 -20.01
CA ALA A 5 -24.11 -5.00 -18.68
C ALA A 5 -23.09 -6.14 -18.79
N THR A 6 -21.84 -5.86 -18.45
CA THR A 6 -20.78 -6.89 -18.36
C THR A 6 -21.20 -7.88 -17.29
N THR A 7 -21.42 -9.13 -17.67
CA THR A 7 -21.70 -10.23 -16.76
C THR A 7 -20.62 -10.27 -15.66
N PRO A 8 -20.97 -10.33 -14.35
CA PRO A 8 -19.99 -10.38 -13.28
C PRO A 8 -19.10 -11.60 -13.47
N ASP A 9 -17.79 -11.40 -13.53
CA ASP A 9 -16.83 -12.49 -13.52
C ASP A 9 -16.87 -13.16 -12.13
N ALA A 10 -17.28 -14.44 -12.11
CA ALA A 10 -17.44 -15.22 -10.88
C ALA A 10 -16.15 -15.28 -10.03
N ALA A 11 -14.99 -15.07 -10.65
CA ALA A 11 -13.69 -15.02 -9.99
C ALA A 11 -13.42 -13.71 -9.24
N THR A 12 -14.15 -12.63 -9.51
CA THR A 12 -13.91 -11.29 -8.94
C THR A 12 -14.75 -11.07 -7.69
N ALA A 13 -14.11 -10.68 -6.58
CA ALA A 13 -14.77 -10.34 -5.34
C ALA A 13 -15.05 -8.82 -5.22
N ILE A 14 -14.12 -7.99 -5.70
CA ILE A 14 -14.26 -6.53 -5.72
C ILE A 14 -13.89 -6.02 -7.10
N GLU A 15 -14.74 -5.19 -7.67
CA GLU A 15 -14.47 -4.47 -8.91
C GLU A 15 -14.84 -2.99 -8.71
N ALA A 16 -13.94 -2.09 -9.07
CA ALA A 16 -14.19 -0.65 -9.12
C ALA A 16 -13.68 -0.10 -10.45
N ARG A 17 -14.43 0.83 -11.04
CA ARG A 17 -14.09 1.44 -12.32
C ARG A 17 -14.30 2.95 -12.27
N GLY A 18 -13.22 3.71 -12.49
CA GLY A 18 -13.23 5.16 -12.57
C GLY A 18 -13.76 5.85 -11.32
N LEU A 19 -13.55 5.30 -10.13
CA LEU A 19 -14.06 5.89 -8.88
C LEU A 19 -13.43 7.25 -8.63
N THR A 20 -14.28 8.27 -8.44
CA THR A 20 -13.85 9.59 -8.02
C THR A 20 -14.51 10.00 -6.71
N LYS A 21 -13.82 10.81 -5.93
CA LYS A 21 -14.35 11.41 -4.71
C LYS A 21 -13.66 12.71 -4.36
N SER A 22 -14.47 13.72 -4.00
CA SER A 22 -13.99 15.00 -3.53
C SER A 22 -14.67 15.36 -2.20
N TYR A 23 -13.97 16.13 -1.36
CA TYR A 23 -14.49 16.64 -0.09
C TYR A 23 -14.21 18.12 0.08
N GLY A 24 -15.02 18.78 0.91
CA GLY A 24 -14.79 20.16 1.32
C GLY A 24 -15.31 21.24 0.35
N LYS A 25 -15.09 22.50 0.73
CA LYS A 25 -15.36 23.68 -0.09
C LYS A 25 -14.20 24.68 0.11
N PRO A 26 -13.32 24.93 -0.87
CA PRO A 26 -13.33 24.35 -2.23
C PRO A 26 -13.12 22.83 -2.22
N ALA A 27 -13.63 22.13 -3.25
CA ALA A 27 -13.56 20.69 -3.35
C ALA A 27 -12.12 20.19 -3.56
N VAL A 28 -11.65 19.37 -2.66
CA VAL A 28 -10.36 18.67 -2.78
C VAL A 28 -10.63 17.25 -3.29
N ARG A 29 -10.06 16.91 -4.45
CA ARG A 29 -10.18 15.58 -5.04
C ARG A 29 -9.30 14.60 -4.28
N VAL A 30 -9.93 13.60 -3.67
CA VAL A 30 -9.26 12.55 -2.88
C VAL A 30 -9.11 11.26 -3.68
N LEU A 31 -10.08 10.93 -4.55
CA LEU A 31 -9.96 9.85 -5.52
C LEU A 31 -10.16 10.43 -6.93
N ASP A 32 -9.29 9.99 -7.84
CA ASP A 32 -9.21 10.55 -9.19
C ASP A 32 -9.14 9.43 -10.24
N GLY A 33 -10.25 8.69 -10.39
CA GLY A 33 -10.39 7.62 -11.36
C GLY A 33 -9.74 6.32 -10.92
N ILE A 34 -10.10 5.80 -9.74
CA ILE A 34 -9.58 4.52 -9.24
C ILE A 34 -10.22 3.36 -10.00
N ASP A 35 -9.38 2.54 -10.61
CA ASP A 35 -9.72 1.22 -11.11
C ASP A 35 -9.11 0.17 -10.19
N LEU A 36 -9.91 -0.80 -9.73
CA LEU A 36 -9.48 -1.84 -8.81
C LEU A 36 -10.17 -3.15 -9.13
N ARG A 37 -9.39 -4.25 -9.13
CA ARG A 37 -9.91 -5.61 -9.27
C ARG A 37 -9.27 -6.53 -8.26
N VAL A 38 -10.10 -7.17 -7.42
CA VAL A 38 -9.67 -8.12 -6.39
C VAL A 38 -10.28 -9.48 -6.67
N GLU A 39 -9.45 -10.50 -6.77
CA GLU A 39 -9.88 -11.88 -6.98
C GLU A 39 -10.40 -12.50 -5.69
N ARG A 40 -11.34 -13.45 -5.81
CA ARG A 40 -11.89 -14.17 -4.65
C ARG A 40 -10.82 -15.00 -3.97
N GLY A 41 -10.86 -15.02 -2.63
CA GLY A 41 -9.97 -15.84 -1.80
C GLY A 41 -8.52 -15.33 -1.74
N THR A 42 -8.27 -14.09 -2.15
CA THR A 42 -6.93 -13.48 -2.11
C THR A 42 -6.83 -12.38 -1.06
N VAL A 43 -5.60 -12.08 -0.66
CA VAL A 43 -5.25 -10.89 0.12
C VAL A 43 -4.77 -9.80 -0.84
N PHE A 44 -5.51 -8.73 -0.92
CA PHE A 44 -5.17 -7.56 -1.74
C PHE A 44 -4.80 -6.39 -0.84
N SER A 45 -3.65 -5.77 -1.07
CA SER A 45 -3.19 -4.59 -0.33
C SER A 45 -3.35 -3.32 -1.13
N LEU A 46 -4.07 -2.34 -0.56
CA LEU A 46 -4.06 -0.96 -1.04
C LEU A 46 -3.02 -0.18 -0.22
N LEU A 47 -1.81 -0.08 -0.76
CA LEU A 47 -0.65 0.53 -0.14
C LEU A 47 -0.54 2.00 -0.52
N GLY A 48 -0.17 2.88 0.41
CA GLY A 48 0.08 4.29 0.09
C GLY A 48 0.25 5.16 1.33
N PRO A 49 0.69 6.42 1.17
CA PRO A 49 0.86 7.34 2.27
C PRO A 49 -0.47 7.78 2.88
N ASN A 50 -0.38 8.47 4.02
CA ASN A 50 -1.55 9.10 4.62
C ASN A 50 -2.14 10.15 3.68
N GLY A 51 -3.47 10.18 3.56
CA GLY A 51 -4.16 11.09 2.65
C GLY A 51 -4.22 10.63 1.19
N ALA A 52 -3.62 9.50 0.80
CA ALA A 52 -3.65 9.00 -0.58
C ALA A 52 -5.06 8.59 -1.07
N GLY A 53 -6.02 8.36 -0.16
CA GLY A 53 -7.39 7.96 -0.50
C GLY A 53 -7.77 6.53 -0.08
N LYS A 54 -6.88 5.80 0.62
CA LYS A 54 -7.10 4.39 1.06
C LYS A 54 -8.42 4.20 1.81
N THR A 55 -8.58 4.90 2.94
CA THR A 55 -9.81 4.84 3.76
C THR A 55 -11.04 5.28 2.98
N THR A 56 -10.92 6.27 2.09
CA THR A 56 -12.03 6.72 1.25
C THR A 56 -12.47 5.60 0.30
N THR A 57 -11.54 4.90 -0.33
CA THR A 57 -11.82 3.75 -1.20
C THR A 57 -12.56 2.66 -0.42
N VAL A 58 -12.05 2.26 0.76
CA VAL A 58 -12.72 1.28 1.62
C VAL A 58 -14.13 1.74 2.01
N ARG A 59 -14.32 3.02 2.37
CA ARG A 59 -15.65 3.54 2.76
C ARG A 59 -16.65 3.51 1.63
N ILE A 60 -16.24 3.75 0.38
CA ILE A 60 -17.11 3.62 -0.79
C ILE A 60 -17.48 2.16 -1.00
N LEU A 61 -16.50 1.25 -1.04
CA LEU A 61 -16.72 -0.18 -1.24
C LEU A 61 -17.58 -0.80 -0.13
N ALA A 62 -17.44 -0.33 1.11
CA ALA A 62 -18.25 -0.73 2.25
C ALA A 62 -19.61 -0.01 2.35
N THR A 63 -20.00 0.77 1.35
CA THR A 63 -21.28 1.52 1.29
C THR A 63 -21.48 2.59 2.38
N LEU A 64 -20.38 3.06 2.99
CA LEU A 64 -20.42 4.10 4.02
C LEU A 64 -20.40 5.52 3.47
N THR A 65 -19.97 5.67 2.21
CA THR A 65 -19.87 6.95 1.48
C THR A 65 -20.13 6.68 0.01
N ASP A 66 -20.82 7.61 -0.68
CA ASP A 66 -21.03 7.52 -2.11
C ASP A 66 -19.82 8.05 -2.88
N ALA A 67 -19.50 7.41 -4.01
CA ALA A 67 -18.60 7.97 -5.00
C ALA A 67 -19.26 9.18 -5.70
N ASP A 68 -18.46 10.13 -6.18
CA ASP A 68 -18.97 11.24 -7.00
C ASP A 68 -19.20 10.79 -8.45
N SER A 69 -18.37 9.85 -8.93
CA SER A 69 -18.55 9.15 -10.20
C SER A 69 -17.86 7.79 -10.22
N GLY A 70 -18.06 7.02 -11.28
CA GLY A 70 -17.57 5.66 -11.40
C GLY A 70 -18.56 4.64 -10.85
N THR A 71 -18.18 3.36 -10.90
CA THR A 71 -18.99 2.23 -10.43
C THR A 71 -18.17 1.29 -9.58
N ALA A 72 -18.80 0.60 -8.63
CA ALA A 72 -18.14 -0.46 -7.87
C ALA A 72 -19.11 -1.59 -7.56
N ARG A 73 -18.55 -2.80 -7.50
CA ARG A 73 -19.25 -4.03 -7.09
C ARG A 73 -18.43 -4.76 -6.04
N VAL A 74 -19.12 -5.31 -5.04
CA VAL A 74 -18.53 -6.12 -3.98
C VAL A 74 -19.35 -7.38 -3.79
N ALA A 75 -18.70 -8.53 -3.79
CA ALA A 75 -19.35 -9.84 -3.77
C ALA A 75 -20.44 -10.01 -4.85
N GLY A 76 -20.24 -9.38 -6.02
CA GLY A 76 -21.19 -9.38 -7.13
C GLY A 76 -22.31 -8.34 -7.05
N HIS A 77 -22.44 -7.59 -5.93
CA HIS A 77 -23.47 -6.58 -5.70
C HIS A 77 -22.98 -5.16 -5.97
N ASP A 78 -23.83 -4.35 -6.57
CA ASP A 78 -23.55 -2.92 -6.81
C ASP A 78 -23.56 -2.13 -5.49
N VAL A 79 -22.49 -1.36 -5.20
CA VAL A 79 -22.34 -0.64 -3.93
C VAL A 79 -23.33 0.52 -3.75
N ALA A 80 -23.86 1.07 -4.85
CA ALA A 80 -24.82 2.16 -4.80
C ALA A 80 -26.26 1.63 -4.76
N ALA A 81 -26.61 0.67 -5.61
CA ALA A 81 -27.95 0.16 -5.78
C ALA A 81 -28.32 -0.96 -4.79
N GLU A 82 -27.35 -1.82 -4.41
CA GLU A 82 -27.60 -3.04 -3.61
C GLU A 82 -26.92 -2.99 -2.23
N ARG A 83 -26.89 -1.83 -1.58
CA ARG A 83 -26.16 -1.59 -0.30
C ARG A 83 -26.41 -2.64 0.78
N SER A 84 -27.69 -3.07 0.92
CA SER A 84 -28.05 -4.08 1.93
C SER A 84 -27.45 -5.45 1.64
N ALA A 85 -27.34 -5.83 0.37
CA ALA A 85 -26.70 -7.07 -0.04
C ALA A 85 -25.19 -7.01 0.20
N VAL A 86 -24.54 -5.89 -0.22
CA VAL A 86 -23.12 -5.64 0.07
C VAL A 86 -22.84 -5.76 1.57
N ARG A 87 -23.60 -5.06 2.43
CA ARG A 87 -23.38 -5.07 3.89
C ARG A 87 -23.53 -6.45 4.53
N ARG A 88 -24.35 -7.35 3.95
CA ARG A 88 -24.45 -8.73 4.41
C ARG A 88 -23.27 -9.61 3.99
N SER A 89 -22.58 -9.23 2.92
CA SER A 89 -21.47 -10.00 2.35
C SER A 89 -20.10 -9.54 2.84
N ILE A 90 -20.03 -8.45 3.62
CA ILE A 90 -18.76 -7.86 4.06
C ILE A 90 -18.61 -7.87 5.57
N SER A 91 -17.35 -7.80 6.01
CA SER A 91 -16.94 -7.36 7.34
C SER A 91 -15.99 -6.18 7.17
N LEU A 92 -16.14 -5.15 8.00
CA LEU A 92 -15.27 -3.99 8.03
C LEU A 92 -14.67 -3.83 9.42
N THR A 93 -13.36 -3.87 9.49
CA THR A 93 -12.58 -3.51 10.67
C THR A 93 -11.90 -2.18 10.38
N GLY A 94 -12.36 -1.11 11.00
CA GLY A 94 -11.86 0.25 10.81
C GLY A 94 -10.55 0.50 11.54
N GLN A 95 -10.03 1.71 11.47
CA GLN A 95 -8.79 2.12 12.16
C GLN A 95 -8.91 1.99 13.69
N PHE A 96 -10.10 2.21 14.25
CA PHE A 96 -10.39 2.01 15.67
C PHE A 96 -11.23 0.74 15.84
N ALA A 97 -10.89 -0.07 16.84
CA ALA A 97 -11.66 -1.26 17.15
C ALA A 97 -13.10 -0.88 17.57
N ALA A 98 -14.09 -1.56 16.96
CA ALA A 98 -15.51 -1.32 17.22
C ALA A 98 -16.04 -2.13 18.41
N VAL A 99 -15.17 -2.50 19.35
CA VAL A 99 -15.54 -3.24 20.58
C VAL A 99 -15.77 -2.30 21.75
N ASP A 100 -16.77 -2.61 22.57
CA ASP A 100 -17.07 -1.86 23.78
C ASP A 100 -16.07 -2.21 24.90
N GLU A 101 -15.34 -1.21 25.36
CA GLU A 101 -14.32 -1.36 26.40
C GLU A 101 -14.91 -1.63 27.79
N ALA A 102 -16.18 -1.32 28.03
CA ALA A 102 -16.87 -1.58 29.28
C ALA A 102 -17.44 -3.01 29.37
N LEU A 103 -17.43 -3.75 28.27
CA LEU A 103 -17.85 -5.15 28.20
C LEU A 103 -16.62 -6.08 28.24
N THR A 104 -16.86 -7.35 28.56
CA THR A 104 -15.88 -8.41 28.42
C THR A 104 -15.75 -8.83 26.95
N GLY A 105 -14.67 -9.56 26.59
CA GLY A 105 -14.52 -10.10 25.24
C GLY A 105 -15.67 -11.02 24.84
N GLU A 106 -16.12 -11.88 25.76
CA GLU A 106 -17.27 -12.78 25.54
C GLU A 106 -18.58 -11.99 25.31
N GLU A 107 -18.84 -10.95 26.10
CA GLU A 107 -20.04 -10.13 25.96
C GLU A 107 -20.06 -9.36 24.64
N ASN A 108 -18.91 -8.79 24.20
CA ASN A 108 -18.78 -8.15 22.90
C ASN A 108 -19.16 -9.11 21.76
N LEU A 109 -18.57 -10.29 21.71
CA LEU A 109 -18.86 -11.27 20.66
C LEU A 109 -20.32 -11.78 20.72
N ARG A 110 -20.87 -11.98 21.92
CA ARG A 110 -22.27 -12.36 22.07
C ARG A 110 -23.21 -11.26 21.61
N MET A 111 -22.94 -10.01 21.95
CA MET A 111 -23.69 -8.85 21.49
C MET A 111 -23.66 -8.76 19.96
N ALA A 112 -22.47 -8.79 19.37
CA ALA A 112 -22.30 -8.78 17.91
C ALA A 112 -23.08 -9.92 17.23
N ALA A 113 -22.99 -11.15 17.77
CA ALA A 113 -23.71 -12.33 17.26
C ALA A 113 -25.25 -12.15 17.37
N ARG A 114 -25.73 -11.53 18.43
CA ARG A 114 -27.17 -11.22 18.60
C ARG A 114 -27.64 -10.19 17.56
N LEU A 115 -26.84 -9.18 17.29
CA LEU A 115 -27.14 -8.16 16.28
C LEU A 115 -27.24 -8.75 14.85
N THR A 116 -26.53 -9.86 14.57
CA THR A 116 -26.66 -10.61 13.31
C THR A 116 -27.83 -11.61 13.30
N GLY A 117 -28.72 -11.58 14.30
CA GLY A 117 -29.93 -12.42 14.36
C GLY A 117 -29.74 -13.80 14.99
N ARG A 118 -28.58 -14.12 15.57
CA ARG A 118 -28.39 -15.43 16.25
C ARG A 118 -29.19 -15.51 17.54
N SER A 119 -29.72 -16.70 17.87
CA SER A 119 -30.35 -16.96 19.17
C SER A 119 -29.31 -16.87 20.30
N GLY A 120 -29.78 -16.65 21.56
CA GLY A 120 -28.90 -16.56 22.74
C GLY A 120 -27.90 -17.75 22.87
N PRO A 121 -28.40 -19.02 22.84
CA PRO A 121 -27.53 -20.19 22.88
C PRO A 121 -26.54 -20.27 21.70
N ALA A 122 -26.98 -19.95 20.46
CA ALA A 122 -26.11 -19.91 19.28
C ALA A 122 -25.05 -18.81 19.37
N ALA A 123 -25.40 -17.64 19.85
CA ALA A 123 -24.48 -16.52 20.07
C ALA A 123 -23.39 -16.89 21.11
N ARG A 124 -23.77 -17.59 22.20
CA ARG A 124 -22.82 -18.03 23.22
C ARG A 124 -21.83 -19.06 22.67
N ARG A 125 -22.31 -20.08 21.94
CA ARG A 125 -21.43 -21.05 21.29
C ARG A 125 -20.48 -20.37 20.32
N ARG A 126 -20.99 -19.49 19.45
CA ARG A 126 -20.18 -18.78 18.47
C ARG A 126 -19.11 -17.88 19.11
N ALA A 127 -19.46 -17.21 20.21
CA ALA A 127 -18.50 -16.40 20.96
C ALA A 127 -17.36 -17.26 21.53
N ALA A 128 -17.67 -18.44 22.11
CA ALA A 128 -16.64 -19.35 22.62
C ALA A 128 -15.73 -19.88 21.52
N GLU A 129 -16.28 -20.31 20.38
CA GLU A 129 -15.51 -20.74 19.20
C GLU A 129 -14.55 -19.66 18.70
N LEU A 130 -15.01 -18.41 18.66
CA LEU A 130 -14.19 -17.30 18.19
C LEU A 130 -13.14 -16.87 19.22
N LEU A 131 -13.43 -16.89 20.51
CA LEU A 131 -12.43 -16.64 21.55
C LEU A 131 -11.30 -17.68 21.49
N GLU A 132 -11.64 -18.95 21.26
CA GLU A 132 -10.63 -20.00 21.06
C GLU A 132 -9.81 -19.79 19.80
N ARG A 133 -10.46 -19.56 18.66
CA ARG A 133 -9.82 -19.35 17.36
C ARG A 133 -8.84 -18.17 17.35
N PHE A 134 -9.16 -17.11 18.10
CA PHE A 134 -8.36 -15.88 18.15
C PHE A 134 -7.40 -15.83 19.36
N ASP A 135 -7.22 -16.96 20.06
CA ASP A 135 -6.38 -17.06 21.27
C ASP A 135 -6.73 -16.00 22.32
N LEU A 136 -8.03 -15.84 22.59
CA LEU A 136 -8.58 -14.91 23.58
C LEU A 136 -9.34 -15.61 24.71
N THR A 137 -9.34 -16.95 24.77
CA THR A 137 -10.11 -17.73 25.75
C THR A 137 -9.77 -17.35 27.19
N ALA A 138 -8.47 -17.24 27.52
CA ALA A 138 -8.02 -16.86 28.86
C ALA A 138 -8.42 -15.42 29.25
N ALA A 139 -8.61 -14.55 28.27
CA ALA A 139 -9.01 -13.16 28.48
C ALA A 139 -10.52 -12.92 28.29
N GLY A 140 -11.26 -13.88 27.78
CA GLY A 140 -12.66 -13.74 27.35
C GLY A 140 -13.59 -13.15 28.40
N ARG A 141 -13.32 -13.37 29.70
CA ARG A 141 -14.11 -12.81 30.82
C ARG A 141 -13.55 -11.52 31.42
N ARG A 142 -12.42 -11.01 30.89
CA ARG A 142 -11.85 -9.73 31.31
C ARG A 142 -12.51 -8.59 30.54
N LEU A 143 -12.59 -7.41 31.15
CA LEU A 143 -13.05 -6.20 30.47
C LEU A 143 -12.09 -5.82 29.36
N VAL A 144 -12.62 -5.43 28.20
CA VAL A 144 -11.82 -5.09 26.99
C VAL A 144 -10.90 -3.90 27.22
N ARG A 145 -11.23 -2.96 28.11
CA ARG A 145 -10.32 -1.88 28.52
C ARG A 145 -8.98 -2.37 29.10
N THR A 146 -8.92 -3.62 29.57
CA THR A 146 -7.69 -4.25 30.11
C THR A 146 -6.90 -5.03 29.05
N TYR A 147 -7.38 -5.07 27.82
CA TYR A 147 -6.73 -5.77 26.71
C TYR A 147 -5.56 -4.95 26.18
N SER A 148 -4.51 -5.63 25.66
CA SER A 148 -3.53 -4.99 24.82
C SER A 148 -4.14 -4.52 23.49
N GLY A 149 -3.47 -3.64 22.77
CA GLY A 149 -3.89 -3.22 21.42
C GLY A 149 -4.12 -4.41 20.49
N GLY A 150 -3.18 -5.37 20.46
CA GLY A 150 -3.29 -6.60 19.68
C GLY A 150 -4.49 -7.47 20.07
N MET A 151 -4.74 -7.65 21.37
CA MET A 151 -5.93 -8.37 21.84
C MET A 151 -7.22 -7.69 21.41
N ARG A 152 -7.31 -6.35 21.52
CA ARG A 152 -8.50 -5.59 21.07
C ARG A 152 -8.71 -5.77 19.57
N ARG A 153 -7.63 -5.74 18.79
CA ARG A 153 -7.71 -5.92 17.33
C ARG A 153 -8.13 -7.33 16.93
N ARG A 154 -7.62 -8.35 17.58
CA ARG A 154 -8.07 -9.74 17.39
C ARG A 154 -9.54 -9.93 17.75
N LEU A 155 -10.01 -9.31 18.84
CA LEU A 155 -11.41 -9.35 19.23
C LEU A 155 -12.32 -8.63 18.20
N ASP A 156 -11.89 -7.51 17.65
CA ASP A 156 -12.62 -6.76 16.61
C ASP A 156 -12.76 -7.59 15.33
N LEU A 157 -11.68 -8.24 14.87
CA LEU A 157 -11.74 -9.20 13.76
C LEU A 157 -12.66 -10.39 14.07
N ALA A 158 -12.61 -10.92 15.29
CA ALA A 158 -13.50 -12.00 15.71
C ALA A 158 -14.96 -11.56 15.67
N ALA A 159 -15.26 -10.31 16.08
CA ALA A 159 -16.61 -9.75 16.00
C ALA A 159 -17.11 -9.65 14.55
N GLY A 160 -16.23 -9.38 13.58
CA GLY A 160 -16.57 -9.42 12.16
C GLY A 160 -16.97 -10.81 11.64
N LEU A 161 -16.58 -11.88 12.33
CA LEU A 161 -16.86 -13.29 11.96
C LEU A 161 -18.08 -13.89 12.64
N VAL A 162 -18.80 -13.15 13.48
CA VAL A 162 -19.94 -13.71 14.22
C VAL A 162 -21.15 -14.01 13.34
N GLY A 163 -21.25 -13.40 12.17
CA GLY A 163 -22.40 -13.47 11.26
C GLY A 163 -22.68 -14.88 10.71
N SER A 164 -23.87 -15.03 10.12
CA SER A 164 -24.26 -16.21 9.33
C SER A 164 -25.20 -15.74 8.22
N PRO A 165 -24.84 -15.95 6.93
CA PRO A 165 -23.56 -16.55 6.46
C PRO A 165 -22.33 -15.76 6.88
N GLN A 166 -21.15 -16.37 6.76
CA GLN A 166 -19.89 -15.65 6.99
C GLN A 166 -19.66 -14.61 5.88
N PRO A 167 -19.02 -13.47 6.18
CA PRO A 167 -18.66 -12.49 5.17
C PRO A 167 -17.73 -13.11 4.10
N GLU A 168 -17.98 -12.76 2.84
CA GLU A 168 -17.13 -13.17 1.71
C GLU A 168 -15.92 -12.25 1.57
N VAL A 169 -16.09 -10.96 1.94
CA VAL A 169 -15.07 -9.92 1.81
C VAL A 169 -14.81 -9.24 3.15
N PHE A 170 -13.54 -9.16 3.51
CA PHE A 170 -13.05 -8.46 4.71
C PHE A 170 -12.31 -7.20 4.30
N PHE A 171 -12.79 -6.06 4.77
CA PHE A 171 -12.08 -4.79 4.69
C PHE A 171 -11.33 -4.53 5.99
N LEU A 172 -10.02 -4.36 5.91
CA LEU A 172 -9.14 -4.07 7.05
C LEU A 172 -8.47 -2.71 6.81
N ASP A 173 -8.95 -1.67 7.48
CA ASP A 173 -8.42 -0.32 7.31
C ASP A 173 -7.29 -0.06 8.32
N GLU A 174 -6.05 -0.08 7.85
CA GLU A 174 -4.80 0.05 8.61
C GLU A 174 -4.77 -0.84 9.88
N PRO A 175 -4.90 -2.18 9.72
CA PRO A 175 -5.17 -3.08 10.83
C PRO A 175 -4.08 -3.16 11.88
N THR A 176 -2.84 -2.81 11.56
CA THR A 176 -1.67 -2.95 12.45
C THR A 176 -1.17 -1.62 13.02
N THR A 177 -1.84 -0.51 12.69
CA THR A 177 -1.44 0.82 13.20
C THR A 177 -1.49 0.85 14.74
N GLY A 178 -0.38 1.27 15.36
CA GLY A 178 -0.24 1.35 16.81
C GLY A 178 0.00 0.03 17.54
N LEU A 179 0.17 -1.08 16.82
CA LEU A 179 0.54 -2.37 17.42
C LEU A 179 2.05 -2.52 17.55
N ASP A 180 2.48 -3.20 18.61
CA ASP A 180 3.85 -3.64 18.77
C ASP A 180 4.21 -4.74 17.74
N PRO A 181 5.51 -5.00 17.46
CA PRO A 181 5.93 -5.95 16.42
C PRO A 181 5.36 -7.35 16.60
N ARG A 182 5.23 -7.84 17.84
CA ARG A 182 4.70 -9.18 18.12
C ARG A 182 3.20 -9.25 17.81
N SER A 183 2.43 -8.30 18.33
CA SER A 183 0.98 -8.20 18.04
C SER A 183 0.69 -8.06 16.55
N ARG A 184 1.58 -7.37 15.80
CA ARG A 184 1.47 -7.26 14.35
C ARG A 184 1.64 -8.61 13.67
N GLN A 185 2.65 -9.40 14.06
CA GLN A 185 2.86 -10.74 13.49
C GLN A 185 1.69 -11.67 13.78
N GLU A 186 1.19 -11.68 15.03
CA GLU A 186 0.01 -12.46 15.41
C GLU A 186 -1.22 -12.10 14.56
N LEU A 187 -1.42 -10.81 14.27
CA LEU A 187 -2.51 -10.35 13.40
C LEU A 187 -2.33 -10.80 11.94
N TRP A 188 -1.11 -10.77 11.43
CA TRP A 188 -0.81 -11.26 10.08
C TRP A 188 -1.11 -12.75 9.91
N GLU A 189 -0.86 -13.56 10.93
CA GLU A 189 -1.22 -14.98 10.93
C GLU A 189 -2.75 -15.16 10.83
N VAL A 190 -3.50 -14.37 11.58
CA VAL A 190 -4.98 -14.38 11.50
C VAL A 190 -5.47 -14.01 10.10
N VAL A 191 -4.88 -12.98 9.46
CA VAL A 191 -5.27 -12.57 8.10
C VAL A 191 -4.98 -13.67 7.09
N ARG A 192 -3.80 -14.32 7.17
CA ARG A 192 -3.47 -15.47 6.31
C ARG A 192 -4.42 -16.65 6.52
N GLU A 193 -4.78 -16.93 7.76
CA GLU A 193 -5.75 -18.00 8.06
C GLU A 193 -7.13 -17.71 7.46
N LEU A 194 -7.58 -16.45 7.50
CA LEU A 194 -8.85 -16.04 6.86
C LEU A 194 -8.81 -16.30 5.35
N ALA A 195 -7.75 -15.88 4.68
CA ALA A 195 -7.58 -16.08 3.24
C ALA A 195 -7.46 -17.58 2.88
N ALA A 196 -6.69 -18.35 3.64
CA ALA A 196 -6.57 -19.80 3.45
C ALA A 196 -7.90 -20.55 3.56
N ARG A 197 -8.89 -19.98 4.24
CA ARG A 197 -10.27 -20.50 4.34
C ARG A 197 -11.19 -19.96 3.24
N GLY A 198 -10.65 -19.27 2.24
CA GLY A 198 -11.38 -18.76 1.08
C GLY A 198 -12.00 -17.37 1.26
N ALA A 199 -11.73 -16.66 2.36
CA ALA A 199 -12.16 -15.28 2.51
C ALA A 199 -11.32 -14.36 1.62
N THR A 200 -11.96 -13.37 0.99
CA THR A 200 -11.26 -12.30 0.28
C THR A 200 -10.94 -11.19 1.27
N VAL A 201 -9.69 -10.75 1.31
CA VAL A 201 -9.26 -9.66 2.20
C VAL A 201 -8.74 -8.49 1.38
N LEU A 202 -9.33 -7.31 1.56
CA LEU A 202 -8.76 -6.04 1.12
C LEU A 202 -8.25 -5.30 2.35
N LEU A 203 -6.94 -5.15 2.46
CA LEU A 203 -6.32 -4.39 3.53
C LEU A 203 -5.74 -3.07 3.00
N THR A 204 -5.88 -2.01 3.77
CA THR A 204 -5.14 -0.78 3.53
C THR A 204 -3.97 -0.70 4.48
N THR A 205 -2.85 -0.19 4.02
CA THR A 205 -1.68 0.02 4.87
C THR A 205 -0.77 1.13 4.32
N GLN A 206 0.03 1.70 5.21
CA GLN A 206 1.17 2.53 4.86
C GLN A 206 2.50 1.79 5.10
N TYR A 207 2.45 0.60 5.69
CA TYR A 207 3.62 -0.22 6.01
C TYR A 207 3.92 -1.18 4.86
N LEU A 208 5.04 -0.94 4.19
CA LEU A 208 5.47 -1.73 3.03
C LEU A 208 5.75 -3.20 3.42
N GLU A 209 6.29 -3.43 4.63
CA GLU A 209 6.51 -4.78 5.15
C GLU A 209 5.21 -5.58 5.28
N GLU A 210 4.11 -4.94 5.69
CA GLU A 210 2.80 -5.59 5.79
C GLU A 210 2.28 -6.03 4.43
N ALA A 211 2.36 -5.13 3.43
CA ALA A 211 1.98 -5.45 2.06
C ALA A 211 2.86 -6.57 1.47
N ASP A 212 4.18 -6.51 1.69
CA ASP A 212 5.13 -7.50 1.19
C ASP A 212 4.90 -8.90 1.77
N ARG A 213 4.50 -8.98 3.05
CA ARG A 213 4.32 -10.25 3.76
C ARG A 213 2.95 -10.89 3.56
N LEU A 214 1.91 -10.08 3.37
CA LEU A 214 0.53 -10.57 3.39
C LEU A 214 -0.11 -10.66 2.02
N ALA A 215 0.20 -9.72 1.12
CA ALA A 215 -0.59 -9.51 -0.06
C ALA A 215 -0.17 -10.43 -1.21
N ASP A 216 -1.16 -11.08 -1.85
CA ASP A 216 -1.00 -11.74 -3.13
C ASP A 216 -0.83 -10.70 -4.25
N ARG A 217 -1.54 -9.56 -4.14
CA ARG A 217 -1.42 -8.41 -5.04
C ARG A 217 -1.45 -7.11 -4.26
N ILE A 218 -0.72 -6.14 -4.75
CA ILE A 218 -0.56 -4.81 -4.16
C ILE A 218 -0.92 -3.78 -5.22
N ALA A 219 -1.80 -2.83 -4.88
CA ALA A 219 -1.97 -1.60 -5.62
C ALA A 219 -1.37 -0.45 -4.81
N LEU A 220 -0.45 0.28 -5.44
CA LEU A 220 0.15 1.47 -4.86
C LEU A 220 -0.73 2.68 -5.18
N LEU A 221 -1.34 3.26 -4.16
CA LEU A 221 -2.19 4.44 -4.25
C LEU A 221 -1.37 5.68 -3.90
N ASP A 222 -1.26 6.62 -4.84
CA ASP A 222 -0.67 7.93 -4.62
C ASP A 222 -1.57 9.03 -5.17
N ARG A 223 -1.81 10.08 -4.39
CA ARG A 223 -2.63 11.26 -4.76
C ARG A 223 -3.95 10.91 -5.44
N GLY A 224 -4.64 9.91 -4.92
CA GLY A 224 -5.94 9.48 -5.42
C GLY A 224 -5.93 8.65 -6.70
N ARG A 225 -4.77 8.16 -7.16
CA ARG A 225 -4.61 7.32 -8.35
C ARG A 225 -3.82 6.06 -8.05
N ILE A 226 -4.08 4.99 -8.78
CA ILE A 226 -3.23 3.78 -8.74
C ILE A 226 -1.97 4.07 -9.56
N ALA A 227 -0.84 4.22 -8.89
CA ALA A 227 0.46 4.46 -9.52
C ALA A 227 1.08 3.17 -10.09
N ALA A 228 0.86 2.04 -9.43
CA ALA A 228 1.30 0.73 -9.88
C ALA A 228 0.47 -0.38 -9.23
N GLU A 229 0.36 -1.52 -9.92
CA GLU A 229 -0.28 -2.73 -9.40
C GLU A 229 0.50 -3.97 -9.83
N GLY A 230 0.57 -4.97 -8.95
CA GLY A 230 1.24 -6.24 -9.22
C GLY A 230 1.44 -7.08 -7.96
N THR A 231 2.13 -8.21 -8.11
CA THR A 231 2.67 -8.95 -6.96
C THR A 231 3.85 -8.19 -6.37
N ALA A 232 4.20 -8.42 -5.10
CA ALA A 232 5.36 -7.80 -4.47
C ALA A 232 6.65 -8.04 -5.30
N ALA A 233 6.87 -9.29 -5.75
CA ALA A 233 8.00 -9.65 -6.60
C ALA A 233 7.98 -8.91 -7.96
N GLY A 234 6.80 -8.83 -8.60
CA GLY A 234 6.64 -8.13 -9.88
C GLY A 234 6.89 -6.63 -9.78
N LEU A 235 6.45 -5.99 -8.68
CA LEU A 235 6.70 -4.57 -8.44
C LEU A 235 8.19 -4.30 -8.20
N LYS A 236 8.86 -5.11 -7.38
CA LYS A 236 10.30 -5.03 -7.12
C LYS A 236 11.12 -5.20 -8.40
N ALA A 237 10.74 -6.15 -9.27
CA ALA A 237 11.43 -6.41 -10.53
C ALA A 237 11.37 -5.25 -11.54
N ARG A 238 10.33 -4.39 -11.49
CA ARG A 238 10.19 -3.21 -12.38
C ARG A 238 11.24 -2.13 -12.14
N ILE A 239 11.80 -2.04 -10.94
CA ILE A 239 12.74 -0.97 -10.54
C ILE A 239 14.20 -1.42 -10.67
N GLY A 240 14.42 -2.69 -10.89
CA GLY A 240 15.73 -3.32 -10.93
C GLY A 240 15.83 -4.33 -9.80
N GLY A 241 16.35 -5.50 -10.10
CA GLY A 241 16.35 -6.62 -9.17
C GLY A 241 17.27 -6.43 -7.96
N HIS A 242 18.40 -7.13 -7.95
CA HIS A 242 19.40 -6.98 -6.90
C HIS A 242 20.44 -5.94 -7.31
N ARG A 243 21.02 -5.24 -6.35
CA ARG A 243 22.09 -4.27 -6.53
C ARG A 243 23.26 -4.64 -5.62
N LEU A 244 24.45 -4.65 -6.18
CA LEU A 244 25.69 -4.80 -5.44
C LEU A 244 26.20 -3.41 -5.07
N ASP A 245 26.08 -3.04 -3.82
CA ASP A 245 26.61 -1.79 -3.28
C ASP A 245 28.06 -1.97 -2.89
N LEU A 246 28.93 -1.13 -3.46
CA LEU A 246 30.38 -1.14 -3.26
C LEU A 246 30.79 0.15 -2.54
N VAL A 247 31.45 0.03 -1.41
CA VAL A 247 32.17 1.14 -0.77
C VAL A 247 33.61 1.11 -1.28
N LEU A 248 34.04 2.21 -1.89
CA LEU A 248 35.34 2.29 -2.56
C LEU A 248 36.38 2.96 -1.66
N THR A 249 37.63 2.55 -1.82
CA THR A 249 38.76 3.04 -1.01
C THR A 249 39.16 4.46 -1.38
N SER A 250 38.93 4.89 -2.64
CA SER A 250 39.37 6.19 -3.12
C SER A 250 38.33 6.89 -3.98
N ARG A 251 38.43 8.23 -4.04
CA ARG A 251 37.60 9.04 -4.95
C ARG A 251 37.96 8.80 -6.43
N GLU A 252 39.17 8.40 -6.73
CA GLU A 252 39.64 8.08 -8.09
C GLU A 252 38.92 6.82 -8.59
N ASP A 253 38.87 5.76 -7.78
CA ASP A 253 38.12 4.53 -8.10
C ASP A 253 36.63 4.79 -8.24
N TYR A 254 36.06 5.65 -7.38
CA TYR A 254 34.68 6.05 -7.48
C TYR A 254 34.40 6.70 -8.85
N LEU A 255 35.19 7.65 -9.29
CA LEU A 255 35.00 8.34 -10.57
C LEU A 255 35.20 7.39 -11.76
N ARG A 256 36.17 6.49 -11.67
CA ARG A 256 36.46 5.47 -12.70
C ARG A 256 35.24 4.54 -12.90
N LEU A 257 34.57 4.15 -11.84
CA LEU A 257 33.49 3.17 -11.87
C LEU A 257 32.08 3.79 -11.97
N ALA A 258 31.95 5.09 -11.73
CA ALA A 258 30.66 5.79 -11.68
C ALA A 258 29.80 5.58 -12.95
N GLY A 259 30.39 5.53 -14.13
CA GLY A 259 29.64 5.32 -15.39
C GLY A 259 28.94 3.96 -15.51
N ARG A 260 29.24 2.99 -14.64
CA ARG A 260 28.62 1.66 -14.61
C ARG A 260 27.54 1.51 -13.55
N ALA A 261 27.42 2.49 -12.66
CA ALA A 261 26.54 2.42 -11.50
C ALA A 261 25.14 2.93 -11.79
N VAL A 262 24.15 2.31 -11.18
CA VAL A 262 22.74 2.72 -11.16
C VAL A 262 22.38 3.48 -9.89
N HIS A 263 23.27 3.47 -8.90
CA HIS A 263 23.13 4.23 -7.66
C HIS A 263 24.46 4.89 -7.29
N HIS A 264 24.39 6.13 -6.81
CA HIS A 264 25.56 6.97 -6.52
C HIS A 264 25.42 7.65 -5.17
N CYS A 265 26.44 7.51 -4.31
CA CYS A 265 26.59 8.27 -3.08
C CYS A 265 28.06 8.79 -2.99
N PRO A 266 28.35 9.98 -3.57
CA PRO A 266 29.71 10.51 -3.62
C PRO A 266 30.33 10.79 -2.27
N GLU A 267 29.51 11.15 -1.28
CA GLU A 267 29.97 11.48 0.08
C GLU A 267 30.50 10.23 0.82
N ALA A 268 29.85 9.10 0.60
CA ALA A 268 30.22 7.81 1.19
C ALA A 268 31.06 6.95 0.25
N LEU A 269 31.52 7.47 -0.90
CA LEU A 269 32.23 6.73 -1.95
C LEU A 269 31.53 5.41 -2.33
N THR A 270 30.20 5.40 -2.32
CA THR A 270 29.40 4.20 -2.56
C THR A 270 28.80 4.20 -3.96
N LEU A 271 28.95 3.10 -4.67
CA LEU A 271 28.34 2.85 -5.97
C LEU A 271 27.50 1.57 -5.93
N GLY A 272 26.31 1.62 -6.54
CA GLY A 272 25.46 0.45 -6.69
C GLY A 272 25.44 -0.07 -8.12
N LEU A 273 25.78 -1.34 -8.32
CA LEU A 273 25.83 -2.00 -9.62
C LEU A 273 24.68 -3.01 -9.77
N PRO A 274 24.02 -3.09 -10.94
CA PRO A 274 22.97 -4.06 -11.14
C PRO A 274 23.51 -5.49 -11.14
N THR A 275 22.79 -6.40 -10.47
CA THR A 275 23.13 -7.82 -10.39
C THR A 275 21.84 -8.66 -10.32
N ASP A 276 21.94 -9.96 -10.59
CA ASP A 276 20.87 -10.92 -10.37
C ASP A 276 20.84 -11.48 -8.92
N GLY A 277 21.82 -11.04 -8.10
CA GLY A 277 21.97 -11.48 -6.71
C GLY A 277 22.63 -12.84 -6.54
N SER A 278 22.95 -13.54 -7.62
CA SER A 278 23.63 -14.84 -7.53
C SER A 278 25.10 -14.67 -7.09
N ALA A 279 25.60 -15.63 -6.30
CA ALA A 279 26.99 -15.63 -5.87
C ALA A 279 27.96 -15.67 -7.06
N ALA A 280 27.60 -16.30 -8.16
CA ALA A 280 28.39 -16.35 -9.39
C ALA A 280 28.51 -14.97 -10.03
N ARG A 281 27.39 -14.26 -10.17
CA ARG A 281 27.35 -12.91 -10.75
C ARG A 281 28.06 -11.88 -9.89
N VAL A 282 27.88 -11.96 -8.55
CA VAL A 282 28.57 -11.08 -7.59
C VAL A 282 30.07 -11.26 -7.68
N ARG A 283 30.58 -12.51 -7.72
CA ARG A 283 32.02 -12.78 -7.90
C ARG A 283 32.54 -12.23 -9.23
N ALA A 284 31.84 -12.51 -10.32
CA ALA A 284 32.26 -12.03 -11.63
C ALA A 284 32.30 -10.50 -11.69
N LEU A 285 31.36 -9.80 -11.05
CA LEU A 285 31.36 -8.33 -10.96
C LEU A 285 32.56 -7.84 -10.13
N LEU A 286 32.85 -8.44 -8.99
CA LEU A 286 33.98 -8.05 -8.15
C LEU A 286 35.32 -8.29 -8.86
N ASP A 287 35.51 -9.44 -9.51
CA ASP A 287 36.74 -9.76 -10.26
C ASP A 287 36.93 -8.81 -11.46
N ASP A 288 35.84 -8.35 -12.11
CA ASP A 288 35.91 -7.42 -13.24
C ASP A 288 36.21 -5.96 -12.80
N ILE A 289 35.72 -5.55 -11.63
CA ILE A 289 35.84 -4.18 -11.13
C ILE A 289 37.13 -3.96 -10.36
N ASP A 290 37.54 -4.94 -9.59
CA ASP A 290 38.64 -4.87 -8.62
C ASP A 290 39.50 -6.15 -8.71
N PRO A 291 40.16 -6.41 -9.90
CA PRO A 291 41.00 -7.58 -10.10
C PRO A 291 42.18 -7.65 -9.11
N ASP A 292 42.67 -6.49 -8.69
CA ASP A 292 43.80 -6.38 -7.76
C ASP A 292 43.37 -6.39 -6.28
N ARG A 293 42.06 -6.41 -6.01
CA ARG A 293 41.43 -6.42 -4.65
C ARG A 293 41.85 -5.24 -3.78
N GLN A 294 42.00 -4.05 -4.34
CA GLN A 294 42.45 -2.83 -3.65
C GLN A 294 41.43 -1.69 -3.70
N ALA A 295 40.52 -1.68 -4.70
CA ALA A 295 39.59 -0.60 -4.94
C ALA A 295 38.31 -0.71 -4.10
N VAL A 296 37.89 -1.93 -3.70
CA VAL A 296 36.66 -2.17 -2.94
C VAL A 296 37.00 -2.44 -1.47
N GLU A 297 36.63 -1.51 -0.60
CA GLU A 297 36.78 -1.66 0.86
C GLU A 297 35.75 -2.66 1.42
N ARG A 298 34.49 -2.50 0.99
CA ARG A 298 33.37 -3.31 1.47
C ARG A 298 32.30 -3.41 0.38
N PHE A 299 31.58 -4.52 0.37
CA PHE A 299 30.40 -4.66 -0.46
C PHE A 299 29.20 -5.18 0.34
N SER A 300 27.99 -4.89 -0.16
CA SER A 300 26.75 -5.46 0.33
C SER A 300 25.79 -5.72 -0.81
N LEU A 301 25.02 -6.81 -0.70
CA LEU A 301 23.98 -7.11 -1.67
C LEU A 301 22.68 -6.44 -1.20
N HIS A 302 22.24 -5.43 -1.93
CA HIS A 302 20.94 -4.79 -1.71
C HIS A 302 19.89 -5.51 -2.55
N THR A 303 18.88 -6.03 -1.87
CA THR A 303 17.69 -6.57 -2.52
C THR A 303 16.65 -5.47 -2.58
N THR A 304 16.16 -5.17 -3.78
CA THR A 304 15.12 -4.14 -3.97
C THR A 304 13.94 -4.42 -3.06
N THR A 305 13.57 -3.44 -2.27
CA THR A 305 12.44 -3.47 -1.35
C THR A 305 11.22 -2.80 -1.97
N LEU A 306 10.05 -2.92 -1.34
CA LEU A 306 8.90 -2.11 -1.73
C LEU A 306 9.10 -0.62 -1.40
N ASP A 307 10.00 -0.28 -0.46
CA ASP A 307 10.41 1.12 -0.18
C ASP A 307 11.05 1.74 -1.42
N ASP A 308 11.96 1.01 -2.09
CA ASP A 308 12.59 1.46 -3.33
C ASP A 308 11.56 1.66 -4.44
N VAL A 309 10.57 0.75 -4.54
CA VAL A 309 9.45 0.87 -5.49
C VAL A 309 8.65 2.13 -5.21
N PHE A 310 8.29 2.34 -3.96
CA PHE A 310 7.51 3.50 -3.53
C PHE A 310 8.25 4.82 -3.84
N LEU A 311 9.51 4.94 -3.44
CA LEU A 311 10.32 6.13 -3.69
C LEU A 311 10.47 6.43 -5.18
N ASN A 312 10.71 5.43 -6.02
CA ASN A 312 10.84 5.61 -7.46
C ASN A 312 9.54 6.08 -8.14
N LEU A 313 8.39 5.57 -7.69
CA LEU A 313 7.10 5.89 -8.32
C LEU A 313 6.49 7.20 -7.81
N THR A 314 6.87 7.65 -6.61
CA THR A 314 6.30 8.84 -5.97
C THR A 314 7.23 10.03 -5.97
N SER A 315 8.54 9.83 -6.25
CA SER A 315 9.49 10.93 -6.43
C SER A 315 9.17 11.72 -7.70
N PRO A 316 9.21 13.06 -7.67
CA PRO A 316 9.16 13.84 -8.92
C PRO A 316 10.33 13.40 -9.80
N ALA A 317 10.07 13.23 -11.10
CA ALA A 317 11.13 12.92 -12.07
C ALA A 317 12.34 13.82 -11.82
N PRO A 318 13.58 13.30 -11.79
CA PRO A 318 14.76 14.14 -11.62
C PRO A 318 14.71 15.23 -12.68
N ALA A 319 14.77 16.50 -12.24
CA ALA A 319 14.90 17.62 -13.15
C ALA A 319 16.09 17.31 -14.05
N GLY A 320 15.85 17.24 -15.38
CA GLY A 320 16.90 16.97 -16.34
C GLY A 320 18.11 17.88 -16.09
N PRO A 321 19.31 17.46 -16.48
CA PRO A 321 20.50 18.27 -16.24
C PRO A 321 20.23 19.71 -16.70
N PRO A 322 20.66 20.72 -15.92
CA PRO A 322 20.46 22.11 -16.31
C PRO A 322 21.01 22.27 -17.73
N ALA A 323 20.18 22.80 -18.64
CA ALA A 323 20.61 23.10 -19.99
C ALA A 323 21.87 23.95 -19.88
N VAL A 324 22.99 23.40 -20.37
CA VAL A 324 24.25 24.13 -20.45
C VAL A 324 23.96 25.32 -21.35
N SER A 325 23.86 26.51 -20.75
CA SER A 325 23.75 27.75 -21.50
C SER A 325 24.93 27.81 -22.44
N ALA A 326 24.67 27.83 -23.74
CA ALA A 326 25.70 28.07 -24.73
C ALA A 326 26.37 29.44 -24.43
N PRO A 327 27.70 29.54 -24.54
CA PRO A 327 28.40 30.79 -24.32
C PRO A 327 27.87 31.85 -25.30
N ALA A 328 27.46 33.01 -24.77
CA ALA A 328 27.04 34.16 -25.55
C ALA A 328 28.17 34.56 -26.51
N GLY A 329 27.88 34.51 -27.81
CA GLY A 329 28.76 35.03 -28.84
C GLY A 329 29.05 36.54 -28.62
N PRO A 330 30.17 37.05 -29.15
CA PRO A 330 30.60 38.42 -28.89
C PRO A 330 29.59 39.45 -29.43
N ALA A 331 29.28 40.44 -28.61
CA ALA A 331 28.39 41.54 -28.93
C ALA A 331 28.87 42.30 -30.16
N ALA A 332 28.01 42.38 -31.18
CA ALA A 332 28.20 43.23 -32.33
C ALA A 332 28.11 44.70 -31.87
N GLY A 333 29.12 45.47 -32.28
CA GLY A 333 29.29 46.86 -31.88
C GLY A 333 28.14 47.81 -32.31
N ASN A 334 27.84 48.76 -31.46
CA ASN A 334 26.92 49.88 -31.71
C ASN A 334 27.39 50.77 -32.88
N PRO A 335 26.51 51.19 -33.79
CA PRO A 335 26.81 52.24 -34.73
C PRO A 335 26.81 53.63 -34.04
N PRO A 336 27.57 54.62 -34.56
CA PRO A 336 27.74 55.92 -33.90
C PRO A 336 26.47 56.79 -34.01
N THR A 337 26.17 57.48 -32.92
CA THR A 337 25.12 58.51 -32.79
C THR A 337 25.44 59.76 -33.65
N ALA A 338 24.47 60.14 -34.46
CA ALA A 338 24.47 61.46 -35.16
C ALA A 338 24.01 62.56 -34.20
N PRO A 339 24.47 63.85 -34.40
CA PRO A 339 24.24 64.97 -33.48
C PRO A 339 22.83 65.57 -33.59
N GLU A 340 22.27 65.94 -32.44
CA GLU A 340 21.05 66.74 -32.31
C GLU A 340 21.18 68.11 -32.92
N ALA A 341 20.21 68.49 -33.76
CA ALA A 341 19.99 69.88 -34.21
C ALA A 341 18.91 70.49 -33.31
N SER A 342 19.32 71.53 -32.58
CA SER A 342 18.43 72.48 -31.88
C SER A 342 17.58 73.25 -32.87
N ALA A 343 16.27 73.38 -32.64
CA ALA A 343 15.45 74.48 -33.20
C ALA A 343 14.43 74.90 -32.12
N HIS A 344 14.60 76.21 -31.76
CA HIS A 344 13.60 77.03 -31.08
C HIS A 344 12.36 77.20 -31.95
N VAL A 345 11.17 77.15 -31.38
CA VAL A 345 10.16 78.18 -31.14
C VAL A 345 9.06 77.58 -30.24
#